data_0e8a5547de743564296bc03968112b4c
#
_entry.id   0e8a5547de743564296bc03968112b4c
#
_cell.length_a   1.000
_cell.length_b   1.000
_cell.length_c   1.000
_cell.angle_alpha   90.00
_cell.angle_beta   90.00
_cell.angle_gamma   90.00
#
_symmetry.space_group_name_H-M   'P 1'
#
loop_
_entity.id
_entity.type
_entity.pdbx_description
1 polymer ?
#
loop_
_entity_poly.entity_id
_entity_poly.type
_entity_poly.pdbx_seq_one_letter_code
_entity_poly.pdbx_strand_id
1 'polypeptide(L)'
;MRKFPELRKFSWNSTFEEKWNTTVQKSASGRVRTLTNQLYPAWTIKASYPALTDAQADELLGFVALIKGSFEAFLWLDPEHNTEKGAPLAQVSSSKYQCVVRIGSYVEPVEYVENVTVLVNGA
;
A
#
# COMPACT_ATOMS: atom_id res chain seq x y z
N MET A 1 8.20 11.25 -8.80
CA MET A 1 8.35 9.80 -8.50
C MET A 1 7.88 8.99 -9.71
N ARG A 2 8.61 7.98 -10.09
CA ARG A 2 8.27 7.14 -11.25
C ARG A 2 7.06 6.26 -10.90
N LYS A 3 6.25 5.97 -11.90
CA LYS A 3 5.13 5.03 -11.76
C LYS A 3 5.56 3.65 -12.27
N PHE A 4 5.15 2.60 -11.56
CA PHE A 4 5.34 1.23 -12.02
C PHE A 4 4.56 1.00 -13.33
N PRO A 5 5.14 0.29 -14.30
CA PRO A 5 4.43 0.01 -15.56
C PRO A 5 3.10 -0.70 -15.35
N GLU A 6 2.09 -0.28 -16.10
CA GLU A 6 0.79 -0.94 -16.11
C GLU A 6 0.85 -2.23 -16.93
N LEU A 7 1.09 -3.34 -16.25
CA LEU A 7 1.13 -4.66 -16.86
C LEU A 7 -0.22 -5.35 -16.67
N ARG A 8 -0.77 -5.88 -17.72
CA ARG A 8 -1.99 -6.69 -17.65
C ARG A 8 -1.66 -8.07 -17.07
N LYS A 9 -2.61 -8.67 -16.38
CA LYS A 9 -2.53 -10.03 -15.81
C LYS A 9 -1.59 -10.17 -14.62
N PHE A 10 -2.01 -9.57 -13.54
CA PHE A 10 -1.50 -9.90 -12.22
C PHE A 10 -1.86 -11.36 -11.90
N SER A 11 -0.89 -12.18 -11.55
CA SER A 11 -1.13 -13.58 -11.24
C SER A 11 -1.85 -13.74 -9.91
N TRP A 12 -2.77 -14.75 -9.80
CA TRP A 12 -3.34 -15.18 -8.56
C TRP A 12 -2.32 -15.78 -7.55
N ASN A 13 -1.08 -16.10 -7.94
CA ASN A 13 0.00 -16.47 -7.03
C ASN A 13 0.67 -15.26 -6.38
N SER A 14 0.21 -14.06 -6.67
CA SER A 14 0.72 -12.85 -6.05
C SER A 14 0.28 -12.77 -4.59
N THR A 15 1.19 -12.38 -3.71
CA THR A 15 0.95 -12.37 -2.27
C THR A 15 1.12 -10.98 -1.68
N PHE A 16 0.28 -10.67 -0.68
CA PHE A 16 0.35 -9.45 0.10
C PHE A 16 0.59 -9.85 1.55
N GLU A 17 1.65 -9.37 2.14
CA GLU A 17 2.03 -9.71 3.49
C GLU A 17 2.18 -8.46 4.34
N GLU A 18 1.52 -8.44 5.49
CA GLU A 18 1.69 -7.40 6.50
C GLU A 18 2.94 -7.67 7.33
N LYS A 19 3.75 -6.64 7.54
CA LYS A 19 4.89 -6.71 8.45
C LYS A 19 4.71 -5.74 9.59
N TRP A 20 4.74 -6.28 10.80
CA TRP A 20 4.63 -5.54 12.03
C TRP A 20 5.92 -5.63 12.83
N ASN A 21 6.30 -4.51 13.44
CA ASN A 21 7.38 -4.49 14.41
C ASN A 21 6.79 -4.45 15.80
N THR A 22 6.55 -5.63 16.38
CA THR A 22 5.95 -5.80 17.69
C THR A 22 6.96 -6.45 18.63
N THR A 23 7.16 -5.84 19.79
CA THR A 23 7.99 -6.39 20.85
C THR A 23 7.11 -7.12 21.86
N VAL A 24 7.42 -8.38 22.12
CA VAL A 24 6.72 -9.21 23.12
C VAL A 24 7.67 -9.47 24.27
N GLN A 25 7.27 -9.10 25.46
CA GLN A 25 8.02 -9.37 26.69
C GLN A 25 7.20 -10.26 27.62
N LYS A 26 7.84 -11.29 28.13
CA LYS A 26 7.24 -12.21 29.08
C LYS A 26 7.99 -12.13 30.41
N SER A 27 7.24 -11.83 31.48
CA SER A 27 7.83 -11.76 32.84
C SER A 27 7.99 -13.16 33.44
N ALA A 28 8.78 -13.27 34.50
CA ALA A 28 8.95 -14.52 35.24
C ALA A 28 7.65 -15.07 35.84
N SER A 29 6.67 -14.20 36.11
CA SER A 29 5.34 -14.59 36.60
C SER A 29 4.38 -15.03 35.49
N GLY A 30 4.82 -15.10 34.23
CA GLY A 30 4.02 -15.50 33.10
C GLY A 30 3.19 -14.38 32.46
N ARG A 31 3.32 -13.15 32.94
CA ARG A 31 2.63 -11.99 32.31
C ARG A 31 3.33 -11.64 30.99
N VAL A 32 2.52 -11.39 29.97
CA VAL A 32 2.98 -10.98 28.66
C VAL A 32 2.65 -9.51 28.44
N ARG A 33 3.64 -8.74 28.03
CA ARG A 33 3.47 -7.37 27.58
C ARG A 33 3.85 -7.29 26.10
N THR A 34 3.03 -6.61 25.34
CA THR A 34 3.26 -6.37 23.92
C THR A 34 3.35 -4.88 23.65
N LEU A 35 4.29 -4.50 22.80
CA LEU A 35 4.47 -3.12 22.35
C LEU A 35 4.63 -3.13 20.84
N THR A 36 3.84 -2.33 20.15
CA THR A 36 4.03 -2.09 18.72
C THR A 36 4.77 -0.78 18.51
N ASN A 37 5.75 -0.79 17.62
CA ASN A 37 6.49 0.40 17.22
C ASN A 37 5.92 1.03 15.94
N GLN A 38 4.83 0.50 15.41
CA GLN A 38 4.19 0.95 14.18
C GLN A 38 2.70 1.16 14.40
N LEU A 39 2.17 2.26 13.84
CA LEU A 39 0.73 2.50 13.78
C LEU A 39 0.09 1.73 12.62
N TYR A 40 0.84 1.55 11.54
CA TYR A 40 0.38 0.90 10.32
C TYR A 40 1.37 -0.17 9.91
N PRO A 41 0.91 -1.27 9.27
CA PRO A 41 1.82 -2.30 8.81
C PRO A 41 2.66 -1.81 7.63
N ALA A 42 3.85 -2.36 7.50
CA ALA A 42 4.61 -2.31 6.27
C ALA A 42 4.16 -3.47 5.38
N TRP A 43 3.79 -3.18 4.16
CA TRP A 43 3.31 -4.18 3.21
C TRP A 43 4.45 -4.73 2.37
N THR A 44 4.58 -6.04 2.32
CA THR A 44 5.45 -6.73 1.36
C THR A 44 4.58 -7.38 0.30
N ILE A 45 4.83 -7.02 -0.93
CA ILE A 45 4.05 -7.49 -2.07
C ILE A 45 4.97 -8.30 -2.98
N LYS A 46 4.61 -9.54 -3.21
CA LYS A 46 5.25 -10.40 -4.20
C LYS A 46 4.29 -10.54 -5.36
N ALA A 47 4.63 -9.89 -6.47
CA ALA A 47 3.82 -9.90 -7.67
C ALA A 47 4.42 -10.83 -8.71
N SER A 48 3.58 -11.61 -9.35
CA SER A 48 3.95 -12.48 -10.45
C SER A 48 3.13 -12.13 -11.67
N TYR A 49 3.79 -11.97 -12.79
CA TYR A 49 3.16 -11.65 -14.07
C TYR A 49 3.48 -12.76 -15.06
N PRO A 50 2.57 -13.76 -15.24
CA PRO A 50 2.77 -14.81 -16.21
C PRO A 50 2.46 -14.30 -17.62
N ALA A 51 3.08 -14.91 -18.62
CA ALA A 51 2.81 -14.68 -20.03
C ALA A 51 2.93 -13.21 -20.48
N LEU A 52 3.98 -12.53 -20.06
CA LEU A 52 4.33 -11.21 -20.56
C LEU A 52 4.79 -11.31 -22.02
N THR A 53 4.40 -10.33 -22.83
CA THR A 53 4.98 -10.16 -24.16
C THR A 53 6.42 -9.67 -24.05
N ASP A 54 7.22 -9.83 -25.10
CA ASP A 54 8.61 -9.35 -25.10
C ASP A 54 8.70 -7.86 -24.81
N ALA A 55 7.78 -7.07 -25.36
CA ALA A 55 7.72 -5.64 -25.11
C ALA A 55 7.41 -5.32 -23.65
N GLN A 56 6.49 -6.04 -23.01
CA GLN A 56 6.17 -5.88 -21.59
C GLN A 56 7.31 -6.31 -20.69
N ALA A 57 7.99 -7.40 -21.03
CA ALA A 57 9.17 -7.85 -20.30
C ALA A 57 10.31 -6.83 -20.38
N ASP A 58 10.55 -6.26 -21.55
CA ASP A 58 11.56 -5.20 -21.74
C ASP A 58 11.21 -3.93 -20.95
N GLU A 59 9.93 -3.55 -20.95
CA GLU A 59 9.46 -2.40 -20.16
C GLU A 59 9.70 -2.61 -18.66
N LEU A 60 9.40 -3.80 -18.15
CA LEU A 60 9.63 -4.12 -16.74
C LEU A 60 11.12 -4.15 -16.38
N LEU A 61 11.93 -4.82 -17.20
CA LEU A 61 13.39 -4.87 -16.98
C LEU A 61 14.01 -3.49 -17.07
N GLY A 62 13.59 -2.68 -18.03
CA GLY A 62 14.05 -1.30 -18.18
C GLY A 62 13.65 -0.44 -16.98
N PHE A 63 12.45 -0.61 -16.47
CA PHE A 63 12.00 0.09 -15.27
C PHE A 63 12.85 -0.25 -14.04
N VAL A 64 13.12 -1.54 -13.81
CA VAL A 64 13.99 -1.98 -12.70
C VAL A 64 15.39 -1.40 -12.81
N ALA A 65 15.94 -1.33 -14.03
CA ALA A 65 17.24 -0.72 -14.27
C ALA A 65 17.24 0.80 -13.99
N LEU A 66 16.16 1.50 -14.37
CA LEU A 66 16.02 2.94 -14.14
C LEU A 66 15.96 3.29 -12.66
N ILE A 67 15.28 2.50 -11.86
CA ILE A 67 15.21 2.70 -10.39
C ILE A 67 16.41 2.12 -9.65
N LYS A 68 17.34 1.49 -10.35
CA LYS A 68 18.53 0.86 -9.78
C LYS A 68 18.19 -0.19 -8.71
N GLY A 69 17.24 -1.05 -9.04
CA GLY A 69 16.75 -2.08 -8.12
C GLY A 69 15.97 -1.47 -6.95
N SER A 70 16.56 -1.48 -5.77
CA SER A 70 15.93 -0.95 -4.55
C SER A 70 16.37 0.47 -4.17
N PHE A 71 17.06 1.18 -5.07
CA PHE A 71 17.62 2.48 -4.74
C PHE A 71 16.58 3.61 -4.75
N GLU A 72 15.69 3.63 -5.75
CA GLU A 72 14.65 4.66 -5.86
C GLU A 72 13.26 4.09 -5.52
N ALA A 73 12.48 4.87 -4.80
CA ALA A 73 11.07 4.56 -4.59
C ALA A 73 10.24 4.85 -5.84
N PHE A 74 9.15 4.16 -6.00
CA PHE A 74 8.22 4.35 -7.11
C PHE A 74 6.77 4.24 -6.63
N LEU A 75 5.84 4.72 -7.44
CA LEU A 75 4.40 4.59 -7.21
C LEU A 75 3.90 3.31 -7.86
N TRP A 76 3.15 2.54 -7.11
CA TRP A 76 2.53 1.32 -7.58
C TRP A 76 1.03 1.37 -7.31
N LEU A 77 0.24 0.99 -8.30
CA LEU A 77 -1.21 0.94 -8.16
C LEU A 77 -1.62 -0.42 -7.61
N ASP A 78 -2.23 -0.42 -6.42
CA ASP A 78 -2.76 -1.63 -5.82
C ASP A 78 -3.90 -2.19 -6.69
N PRO A 79 -3.84 -3.45 -7.14
CA PRO A 79 -4.88 -4.01 -8.00
C PRO A 79 -6.21 -4.27 -7.27
N GLU A 80 -6.21 -4.38 -5.96
CA GLU A 80 -7.41 -4.72 -5.18
C GLU A 80 -8.00 -3.52 -4.44
N HIS A 81 -7.16 -2.65 -3.87
CA HIS A 81 -7.58 -1.53 -3.02
C HIS A 81 -7.20 -0.18 -3.64
N ASN A 82 -7.53 0.01 -4.90
CA ASN A 82 -7.15 1.22 -5.64
C ASN A 82 -8.27 2.26 -5.78
N THR A 83 -9.46 1.95 -5.31
CA THR A 83 -10.61 2.85 -5.40
C THR A 83 -11.37 2.85 -4.08
N GLU A 84 -11.74 4.02 -3.61
CA GLU A 84 -12.51 4.19 -2.39
C GLU A 84 -13.70 5.10 -2.67
N LYS A 85 -14.89 4.71 -2.23
CA LYS A 85 -16.12 5.48 -2.36
C LYS A 85 -16.80 5.67 -1.02
N GLY A 86 -17.16 6.92 -0.73
CA GLY A 86 -17.91 7.24 0.48
C GLY A 86 -17.13 7.07 1.78
N ALA A 87 -15.80 6.95 1.71
CA ALA A 87 -14.97 6.90 2.90
C ALA A 87 -14.93 8.26 3.60
N PRO A 88 -15.11 8.33 4.92
CA PRO A 88 -14.92 9.58 5.64
C PRO A 88 -13.46 9.99 5.63
N LEU A 89 -13.21 11.27 5.36
CA LEU A 89 -11.86 11.82 5.45
C LEU A 89 -11.45 11.97 6.92
N ALA A 90 -10.23 11.58 7.24
CA ALA A 90 -9.68 11.80 8.57
C ALA A 90 -9.25 13.26 8.71
N GLN A 91 -9.76 13.95 9.73
CA GLN A 91 -9.36 15.32 10.00
C GLN A 91 -7.99 15.36 10.69
N VAL A 92 -7.03 16.03 10.05
CA VAL A 92 -5.67 16.18 10.58
C VAL A 92 -5.52 17.53 11.31
N SER A 93 -6.17 18.57 10.78
CA SER A 93 -6.20 19.90 11.39
C SER A 93 -7.50 20.60 11.00
N SER A 94 -7.70 21.83 11.48
CA SER A 94 -8.93 22.59 11.22
C SER A 94 -9.27 22.77 9.73
N SER A 95 -8.27 22.69 8.86
CA SER A 95 -8.44 22.89 7.40
C SER A 95 -7.83 21.77 6.56
N LYS A 96 -7.27 20.74 7.18
CA LYS A 96 -6.61 19.64 6.48
C LYS A 96 -7.28 18.30 6.78
N TYR A 97 -7.52 17.54 5.72
CA TYR A 97 -8.10 16.22 5.79
C TYR A 97 -7.21 15.22 5.06
N GLN A 98 -7.15 14.02 5.58
CA GLN A 98 -6.35 12.93 5.03
C GLN A 98 -7.25 11.95 4.29
N CYS A 99 -6.91 11.65 3.05
CA CYS A 99 -7.53 10.53 2.33
C CYS A 99 -7.11 9.21 2.95
N VAL A 100 -8.04 8.28 3.01
CA VAL A 100 -7.84 6.98 3.64
C VAL A 100 -8.28 5.85 2.71
N VAL A 101 -7.71 4.68 2.89
CA VAL A 101 -8.17 3.45 2.27
C VAL A 101 -8.67 2.49 3.35
N ARG A 102 -9.78 1.81 3.08
CA ARG A 102 -10.38 0.86 4.01
C ARG A 102 -10.12 -0.57 3.53
N ILE A 103 -9.66 -1.41 4.45
CA ILE A 103 -9.48 -2.84 4.24
C ILE A 103 -10.27 -3.53 5.34
N GLY A 104 -11.51 -3.92 5.04
CA GLY A 104 -12.43 -4.38 6.07
C GLY A 104 -12.74 -3.27 7.07
N SER A 105 -12.51 -3.52 8.35
CA SER A 105 -12.65 -2.52 9.42
C SER A 105 -11.36 -1.72 9.67
N TYR A 106 -10.28 -2.07 9.01
CA TYR A 106 -8.99 -1.39 9.11
C TYR A 106 -8.94 -0.20 8.14
N VAL A 107 -8.39 0.91 8.61
CA VAL A 107 -8.26 2.16 7.84
C VAL A 107 -6.81 2.63 7.91
N GLU A 108 -6.23 2.95 6.76
CA GLU A 108 -4.89 3.53 6.71
C GLU A 108 -4.85 4.77 5.83
N PRO A 109 -3.95 5.74 6.13
CA PRO A 109 -3.80 6.95 5.33
C PRO A 109 -3.14 6.63 3.99
N VAL A 110 -3.51 7.39 2.96
CA VAL A 110 -2.95 7.31 1.61
C VAL A 110 -2.32 8.64 1.25
N GLU A 111 -1.08 8.63 0.80
CA GLU A 111 -0.35 9.85 0.42
C GLU A 111 -0.59 10.26 -1.04
N TYR A 112 -0.66 9.28 -1.94
CA TYR A 112 -0.75 9.50 -3.38
C TYR A 112 -2.12 9.11 -3.90
N VAL A 113 -2.93 10.10 -4.23
CA VAL A 113 -4.31 9.90 -4.66
C VAL A 113 -4.55 10.67 -5.96
N GLU A 114 -5.26 10.05 -6.90
CA GLU A 114 -5.71 10.67 -8.14
C GLU A 114 -7.25 10.69 -8.18
N ASN A 115 -7.80 11.64 -8.90
CA ASN A 115 -9.25 11.75 -9.12
C ASN A 115 -10.09 11.82 -7.82
N VAL A 116 -9.74 12.77 -6.96
CA VAL A 116 -10.42 12.95 -5.67
C VAL A 116 -11.67 13.80 -5.84
N THR A 117 -12.81 13.31 -5.37
CA THR A 117 -14.05 14.06 -5.24
C THR A 117 -14.45 14.14 -3.78
N VAL A 118 -14.62 15.33 -3.26
CA VAL A 118 -14.99 15.55 -1.86
C VAL A 118 -16.45 15.99 -1.78
N LEU A 119 -17.25 15.31 -0.98
CA LEU A 119 -18.62 15.66 -0.68
C LEU A 119 -18.71 16.19 0.75
N VAL A 120 -19.42 17.27 0.95
CA VAL A 120 -19.68 17.86 2.26
C VAL A 120 -21.15 17.61 2.61
N ASN A 121 -21.39 16.96 3.75
CA ASN A 121 -22.74 16.56 4.20
C ASN A 121 -23.53 15.75 3.15
N GLY A 122 -22.80 14.89 2.41
CA GLY A 122 -23.41 14.01 1.40
C GLY A 122 -23.76 14.67 0.07
N ALA A 123 -23.32 15.87 -0.14
CA ALA A 123 -23.62 16.63 -1.37
C ALA A 123 -22.38 17.26 -1.99
#